data_852c72618abc7260acafee0b59480fab
#
_entry.id   852c72618abc7260acafee0b59480fab
#
_cell.length_a   1.000
_cell.length_b   1.000
_cell.length_c   1.000
_cell.angle_alpha   90.00
_cell.angle_beta   90.00
_cell.angle_gamma   90.00
#
_symmetry.space_group_name_H-M   'P 1'
#
loop_
_entity.id
_entity.type
_entity.pdbx_description
1 polymer ?
#
loop_
_entity_poly.entity_id
_entity_poly.type
_entity_poly.pdbx_seq_one_letter_code
_entity_poly.pdbx_strand_id
1 'polypeptide(L)'
;STPASAVEQAGEPPAQAADAAPSDEPAAAAEQPQQPVQEPVQEPAPAQAETAAAAEQASGSQEAEETGYTAQVRSGYSFSPPTLPVGTYLDTLSGGEPAAVKDLSVGIPLGLLNRHALVAGATGTGKTRTLQLLAEGLSAAGVPVFLADVKGDLTGLAEAGASNDKIASRIASTGQDWKGQSFPIELFNLGGSDSGAGISGTPIRTTVTEFGPILLSRVLGLNDTQASALQLVFHWADSQGLALLDLKDLRAVVDYLTNTDAGKEELKTIGGVSAATAGVILREIAALEAAGGEAFYGEPAHDVSDLMRVPPDGRGIMPAL
;
A
#
# COMPACT_ATOMS: atom_id res chain seq x y z
N SER A 1 67.28 -3.75 -9.62
CA SER A 1 67.92 -4.61 -8.61
C SER A 1 66.82 -5.07 -7.65
N THR A 2 66.30 -6.25 -7.92
CA THR A 2 65.63 -7.14 -6.97
C THR A 2 66.68 -7.86 -6.13
N PRO A 3 66.44 -8.41 -4.95
CA PRO A 3 65.64 -9.59 -4.73
C PRO A 3 64.80 -9.57 -3.42
N ALA A 4 63.72 -10.27 -3.36
CA ALA A 4 63.40 -11.67 -3.15
C ALA A 4 63.10 -12.05 -1.67
N SER A 5 61.89 -12.61 -1.46
CA SER A 5 61.53 -13.82 -0.72
C SER A 5 61.50 -13.87 0.80
N ALA A 6 60.36 -14.25 1.36
CA ALA A 6 60.02 -15.47 2.13
C ALA A 6 58.58 -15.32 2.68
N VAL A 7 57.66 -16.07 2.38
CA VAL A 7 57.06 -17.39 2.68
C VAL A 7 57.24 -17.81 4.15
N GLU A 8 56.14 -18.01 4.87
CA GLU A 8 55.78 -19.13 5.75
C GLU A 8 54.49 -18.80 6.53
N GLN A 9 53.38 -19.43 6.25
CA GLN A 9 52.77 -20.68 6.77
C GLN A 9 52.05 -20.50 8.12
N ALA A 10 50.75 -20.56 8.04
CA ALA A 10 49.83 -21.57 8.56
C ALA A 10 49.71 -21.70 10.10
N GLY A 11 48.45 -21.70 10.54
CA GLY A 11 48.07 -22.18 11.85
C GLY A 11 46.53 -22.09 12.02
N GLU A 12 45.84 -23.13 11.61
CA GLU A 12 44.43 -23.41 11.91
C GLU A 12 44.32 -24.10 13.29
N PRO A 13 43.07 -24.25 13.83
CA PRO A 13 42.73 -24.19 15.25
C PRO A 13 42.71 -25.57 15.95
N PRO A 14 42.27 -25.66 17.18
CA PRO A 14 41.39 -26.76 17.48
C PRO A 14 40.10 -26.40 18.20
N ALA A 15 39.02 -27.07 17.74
CA ALA A 15 37.80 -27.28 18.45
C ALA A 15 38.01 -28.15 19.71
N GLN A 16 37.24 -27.85 20.74
CA GLN A 16 36.80 -28.91 21.67
C GLN A 16 35.48 -28.52 22.35
N ALA A 17 34.55 -29.48 22.23
CA ALA A 17 33.27 -29.57 22.87
C ALA A 17 33.38 -29.98 24.34
N ALA A 18 32.37 -29.67 25.14
CA ALA A 18 31.73 -30.46 26.20
C ALA A 18 30.71 -29.58 26.89
N ASP A 19 29.44 -29.81 26.74
CA ASP A 19 28.59 -30.71 27.52
C ASP A 19 28.29 -30.20 28.94
N ALA A 20 27.05 -29.72 29.15
CA ALA A 20 26.24 -29.86 30.36
C ALA A 20 24.85 -29.23 30.17
N ALA A 21 23.82 -30.07 30.10
CA ALA A 21 22.41 -29.75 30.45
C ALA A 21 22.16 -30.38 31.84
N PRO A 22 20.95 -30.27 32.41
CA PRO A 22 19.97 -29.16 32.48
C PRO A 22 19.65 -28.75 33.94
N SER A 23 19.02 -27.66 34.18
CA SER A 23 18.30 -27.41 35.42
C SER A 23 16.91 -26.85 35.12
N ASP A 24 15.93 -27.63 35.49
CA ASP A 24 14.51 -27.30 35.59
C ASP A 24 14.26 -26.18 36.58
N GLU A 25 13.52 -25.17 36.18
CA GLU A 25 12.65 -24.41 37.09
C GLU A 25 11.44 -23.83 36.32
N PRO A 26 10.23 -23.83 36.89
CA PRO A 26 9.00 -23.70 36.14
C PRO A 26 8.64 -22.25 35.84
N ALA A 27 8.24 -22.01 34.61
CA ALA A 27 7.71 -20.73 34.14
C ALA A 27 6.39 -20.42 34.82
N ALA A 28 6.32 -19.27 35.49
CA ALA A 28 5.07 -18.66 35.96
C ALA A 28 4.20 -18.29 34.76
N ALA A 29 2.96 -18.77 34.81
CA ALA A 29 1.91 -18.46 33.86
C ALA A 29 1.58 -16.96 33.91
N ALA A 30 1.81 -16.25 32.82
CA ALA A 30 1.30 -14.91 32.61
C ALA A 30 -0.18 -14.99 32.24
N GLU A 31 -1.03 -14.43 33.10
CA GLU A 31 -2.46 -14.23 32.83
C GLU A 31 -2.64 -13.33 31.61
N GLN A 32 -3.34 -13.84 30.62
CA GLN A 32 -3.85 -13.05 29.50
C GLN A 32 -5.07 -12.24 29.96
N PRO A 33 -5.19 -10.95 29.62
CA PRO A 33 -6.40 -10.20 29.92
C PRO A 33 -7.55 -10.73 29.04
N GLN A 34 -8.62 -11.14 29.70
CA GLN A 34 -9.86 -11.58 29.09
C GLN A 34 -10.54 -10.39 28.37
N GLN A 35 -10.79 -10.57 27.09
CA GLN A 35 -11.64 -9.66 26.31
C GLN A 35 -13.10 -9.78 26.77
N PRO A 36 -13.86 -8.69 26.82
CA PRO A 36 -15.27 -8.74 27.16
C PRO A 36 -16.06 -9.47 26.06
N VAL A 37 -16.85 -10.43 26.49
CA VAL A 37 -17.81 -11.16 25.67
C VAL A 37 -18.88 -10.18 25.19
N GLN A 38 -18.97 -9.96 23.90
CA GLN A 38 -20.07 -9.23 23.27
C GLN A 38 -21.26 -10.18 23.13
N GLU A 39 -22.41 -9.76 23.65
CA GLU A 39 -23.70 -10.41 23.42
C GLU A 39 -24.06 -10.44 21.92
N PRO A 40 -24.74 -11.50 21.44
CA PRO A 40 -25.12 -11.59 20.03
C PRO A 40 -26.23 -10.59 19.72
N VAL A 41 -25.92 -9.65 18.82
CA VAL A 41 -26.95 -8.77 18.21
C VAL A 41 -27.82 -9.64 17.30
N GLN A 42 -29.11 -9.69 17.60
CA GLN A 42 -30.12 -10.34 16.76
C GLN A 42 -30.25 -9.60 15.44
N GLU A 43 -30.02 -10.30 14.35
CA GLU A 43 -30.34 -9.89 12.99
C GLU A 43 -31.88 -9.77 12.84
N PRO A 44 -32.41 -8.68 12.25
CA PRO A 44 -33.81 -8.62 11.92
C PRO A 44 -34.08 -9.48 10.67
N ALA A 45 -35.09 -10.34 10.76
CA ALA A 45 -35.59 -11.18 9.69
C ALA A 45 -36.04 -10.36 8.46
N PRO A 46 -35.86 -10.89 7.23
CA PRO A 46 -36.28 -10.19 6.03
C PRO A 46 -37.79 -10.16 5.92
N ALA A 47 -38.34 -8.96 5.69
CA ALA A 47 -39.75 -8.75 5.38
C ALA A 47 -40.07 -9.38 4.03
N GLN A 48 -41.06 -10.22 4.02
CA GLN A 48 -41.69 -10.76 2.82
C GLN A 48 -42.43 -9.63 2.09
N ALA A 49 -42.06 -9.39 0.85
CA ALA A 49 -42.89 -8.61 -0.08
C ALA A 49 -43.51 -9.56 -1.08
N GLU A 50 -44.84 -9.65 -1.00
CA GLU A 50 -45.70 -10.39 -1.92
C GLU A 50 -45.75 -9.73 -3.32
N THR A 51 -45.64 -10.61 -4.29
CA THR A 51 -46.30 -10.65 -5.61
C THR A 51 -46.89 -9.37 -6.25
N ALA A 52 -46.42 -9.11 -7.45
CA ALA A 52 -47.30 -8.73 -8.55
C ALA A 52 -46.81 -9.39 -9.86
N ALA A 53 -47.59 -10.34 -10.33
CA ALA A 53 -47.48 -10.94 -11.64
C ALA A 53 -48.21 -10.07 -12.66
N ALA A 54 -47.63 -9.90 -13.85
CA ALA A 54 -48.33 -9.99 -15.14
C ALA A 54 -47.33 -9.73 -16.28
N ALA A 55 -47.11 -10.79 -17.03
CA ALA A 55 -47.26 -10.94 -18.48
C ALA A 55 -46.65 -9.86 -19.41
N GLU A 56 -45.71 -10.23 -20.26
CA GLU A 56 -46.03 -10.46 -21.66
C GLU A 56 -44.94 -11.23 -22.41
N GLN A 57 -45.41 -12.19 -23.18
CA GLN A 57 -44.65 -13.07 -24.06
C GLN A 57 -44.12 -12.29 -25.26
N ALA A 58 -42.89 -12.50 -25.66
CA ALA A 58 -42.55 -12.79 -27.06
C ALA A 58 -41.06 -13.07 -27.28
N SER A 59 -40.86 -14.08 -28.05
CA SER A 59 -39.75 -14.51 -28.87
C SER A 59 -38.76 -15.50 -28.24
N GLY A 60 -38.98 -16.75 -28.69
CA GLY A 60 -38.15 -17.89 -28.36
C GLY A 60 -36.74 -17.85 -28.93
N SER A 61 -35.84 -18.03 -28.03
CA SER A 61 -34.60 -18.79 -28.22
C SER A 61 -34.56 -19.78 -27.05
N GLN A 62 -34.42 -21.06 -27.31
CA GLN A 62 -34.31 -22.12 -26.30
C GLN A 62 -33.14 -21.80 -25.39
N GLU A 63 -33.38 -21.09 -24.26
CA GLU A 63 -32.51 -21.04 -23.14
C GLU A 63 -32.52 -22.43 -22.50
N ALA A 64 -31.41 -23.13 -22.59
CA ALA A 64 -31.17 -24.30 -21.76
C ALA A 64 -31.45 -23.87 -20.31
N GLU A 65 -32.30 -24.62 -19.57
CA GLU A 65 -32.58 -24.34 -18.16
C GLU A 65 -31.22 -24.28 -17.42
N GLU A 66 -30.84 -23.07 -16.99
CA GLU A 66 -29.62 -22.91 -16.19
C GLU A 66 -29.76 -23.74 -14.93
N THR A 67 -28.71 -24.48 -14.60
CA THR A 67 -28.66 -25.25 -13.33
C THR A 67 -28.81 -24.28 -12.16
N GLY A 68 -29.48 -24.68 -11.08
CA GLY A 68 -29.88 -23.80 -9.99
C GLY A 68 -28.78 -22.95 -9.37
N TYR A 69 -27.51 -23.38 -9.42
CA TYR A 69 -26.38 -22.61 -8.89
C TYR A 69 -25.94 -21.48 -9.84
N THR A 70 -25.89 -21.73 -11.14
CA THR A 70 -25.55 -20.69 -12.14
C THR A 70 -26.59 -19.56 -12.10
N ALA A 71 -27.86 -19.90 -11.96
CA ALA A 71 -28.93 -18.92 -11.79
C ALA A 71 -28.75 -18.09 -10.48
N GLN A 72 -28.32 -18.71 -9.39
CA GLN A 72 -28.00 -17.99 -8.14
C GLN A 72 -26.83 -17.03 -8.32
N VAL A 73 -25.76 -17.45 -8.99
CA VAL A 73 -24.61 -16.57 -9.28
C VAL A 73 -25.06 -15.41 -10.16
N ARG A 74 -25.85 -15.68 -11.22
CA ARG A 74 -26.38 -14.61 -12.09
C ARG A 74 -27.19 -13.60 -11.30
N SER A 75 -28.09 -14.05 -10.45
CA SER A 75 -28.90 -13.18 -9.58
C SER A 75 -28.02 -12.40 -8.59
N GLY A 76 -27.02 -13.07 -7.98
CA GLY A 76 -26.12 -12.47 -7.00
C GLY A 76 -25.18 -11.40 -7.56
N TYR A 77 -24.87 -11.46 -8.87
CA TYR A 77 -24.03 -10.48 -9.57
C TYR A 77 -24.80 -9.55 -10.51
N SER A 78 -26.13 -9.52 -10.42
CA SER A 78 -27.01 -8.57 -11.12
C SER A 78 -27.06 -7.24 -10.39
N PHE A 79 -25.99 -6.45 -10.48
CA PHE A 79 -25.93 -5.13 -9.88
C PHE A 79 -26.40 -4.06 -10.83
N SER A 80 -27.02 -2.99 -10.28
CA SER A 80 -27.21 -1.76 -11.02
C SER A 80 -25.83 -1.09 -11.26
N PRO A 81 -25.53 -0.67 -12.49
CA PRO A 81 -24.26 -0.03 -12.82
C PRO A 81 -24.02 1.27 -12.04
N PRO A 82 -22.78 1.73 -11.89
CA PRO A 82 -21.57 1.19 -12.51
C PRO A 82 -20.93 0.04 -11.72
N THR A 83 -20.51 -0.97 -12.46
CA THR A 83 -19.83 -2.17 -11.91
C THR A 83 -18.49 -2.38 -12.59
N LEU A 84 -17.46 -2.67 -11.80
CA LEU A 84 -16.13 -3.04 -12.29
C LEU A 84 -16.10 -4.55 -12.59
N PRO A 85 -15.96 -4.99 -13.85
CA PRO A 85 -15.85 -6.42 -14.17
C PRO A 85 -14.50 -6.97 -13.69
N VAL A 86 -14.54 -8.11 -12.99
CA VAL A 86 -13.34 -8.78 -12.45
C VAL A 86 -13.05 -10.06 -13.21
N GLY A 87 -14.07 -10.69 -13.81
CA GLY A 87 -13.91 -11.94 -14.55
C GLY A 87 -15.22 -12.50 -15.07
N THR A 88 -15.13 -13.71 -15.62
CA THR A 88 -16.27 -14.50 -16.10
C THR A 88 -16.45 -15.71 -15.17
N TYR A 89 -17.68 -16.03 -14.82
CA TYR A 89 -17.99 -17.19 -14.01
C TYR A 89 -17.61 -18.49 -14.75
N LEU A 90 -16.94 -19.39 -14.00
CA LEU A 90 -16.64 -20.75 -14.47
C LEU A 90 -17.58 -21.73 -13.78
N ASP A 91 -18.41 -22.40 -14.56
CA ASP A 91 -19.23 -23.50 -14.03
C ASP A 91 -18.36 -24.73 -13.82
N THR A 92 -18.25 -25.15 -12.56
CA THR A 92 -17.51 -26.33 -12.11
C THR A 92 -18.45 -27.38 -11.51
N LEU A 93 -19.76 -27.12 -11.47
CA LEU A 93 -20.73 -27.94 -10.74
C LEU A 93 -21.65 -28.75 -11.66
N SER A 94 -21.78 -28.39 -12.94
CA SER A 94 -22.67 -29.07 -13.88
C SER A 94 -22.16 -30.42 -14.40
N GLY A 95 -21.03 -30.89 -13.88
CA GLY A 95 -20.39 -32.15 -14.27
C GLY A 95 -19.62 -32.03 -15.60
N GLY A 96 -18.35 -32.36 -15.57
CA GLY A 96 -17.45 -32.22 -16.72
C GLY A 96 -16.26 -31.32 -16.41
N GLU A 97 -15.55 -30.87 -17.44
CA GLU A 97 -14.48 -29.89 -17.27
C GLU A 97 -15.06 -28.49 -17.01
N PRO A 98 -14.39 -27.66 -16.16
CA PRO A 98 -14.81 -26.29 -15.90
C PRO A 98 -15.02 -25.49 -17.18
N ALA A 99 -16.21 -24.93 -17.39
CA ALA A 99 -16.55 -24.16 -18.56
C ALA A 99 -16.96 -22.73 -18.20
N ALA A 100 -16.52 -21.76 -19.00
CA ALA A 100 -16.92 -20.37 -18.79
C ALA A 100 -18.36 -20.14 -19.29
N VAL A 101 -19.17 -19.53 -18.42
CA VAL A 101 -20.50 -19.01 -18.80
C VAL A 101 -20.28 -17.61 -19.34
N LYS A 102 -20.14 -17.51 -20.67
CA LYS A 102 -19.60 -16.31 -21.37
C LYS A 102 -20.38 -15.02 -21.14
N ASP A 103 -21.66 -15.13 -20.88
CA ASP A 103 -22.57 -14.00 -20.62
C ASP A 103 -22.74 -13.68 -19.12
N LEU A 104 -22.02 -14.40 -18.25
CA LEU A 104 -22.06 -14.19 -16.82
C LEU A 104 -20.75 -13.56 -16.31
N SER A 105 -20.74 -12.23 -16.34
CA SER A 105 -19.64 -11.43 -15.79
C SER A 105 -19.78 -11.32 -14.29
N VAL A 106 -18.67 -11.55 -13.58
CA VAL A 106 -18.53 -11.32 -12.15
C VAL A 106 -17.86 -9.95 -11.96
N GLY A 107 -18.49 -9.09 -11.18
CA GLY A 107 -18.00 -7.72 -11.00
C GLY A 107 -18.22 -7.19 -9.58
N ILE A 108 -17.62 -6.05 -9.30
CA ILE A 108 -17.74 -5.34 -8.03
C ILE A 108 -18.42 -3.99 -8.31
N PRO A 109 -19.55 -3.66 -7.63
CA PRO A 109 -20.13 -2.32 -7.73
C PRO A 109 -19.12 -1.26 -7.31
N LEU A 110 -18.92 -0.21 -8.12
CA LEU A 110 -17.95 0.86 -7.81
C LEU A 110 -18.23 1.52 -6.46
N GLY A 111 -19.48 1.65 -6.07
CA GLY A 111 -19.85 2.21 -4.77
C GLY A 111 -19.36 1.41 -3.55
N LEU A 112 -18.93 0.15 -3.73
CA LEU A 112 -18.33 -0.68 -2.68
C LEU A 112 -16.80 -0.58 -2.61
N LEU A 113 -16.15 0.01 -3.61
CA LEU A 113 -14.69 0.14 -3.68
C LEU A 113 -14.12 1.28 -2.81
N ASN A 114 -14.96 1.98 -2.06
CA ASN A 114 -14.56 2.89 -1.00
C ASN A 114 -14.15 2.17 0.32
N ARG A 115 -14.00 0.85 0.28
CA ARG A 115 -13.65 -0.01 1.42
C ARG A 115 -12.29 -0.66 1.19
N HIS A 116 -11.71 -1.20 2.28
CA HIS A 116 -10.48 -1.98 2.19
C HIS A 116 -10.75 -3.34 1.53
N ALA A 117 -9.81 -3.77 0.70
CA ALA A 117 -9.84 -5.09 0.07
C ALA A 117 -8.48 -5.77 0.20
N LEU A 118 -8.46 -7.09 0.23
CA LEU A 118 -7.25 -7.90 0.28
C LEU A 118 -7.20 -8.83 -0.93
N VAL A 119 -6.15 -8.71 -1.75
CA VAL A 119 -5.83 -9.65 -2.82
C VAL A 119 -4.74 -10.60 -2.33
N ALA A 120 -5.13 -11.77 -1.86
CA ALA A 120 -4.23 -12.76 -1.29
C ALA A 120 -4.02 -13.96 -2.24
N GLY A 121 -2.85 -14.57 -2.16
CA GLY A 121 -2.51 -15.76 -2.95
C GLY A 121 -1.00 -16.04 -2.91
N ALA A 122 -0.60 -17.25 -3.30
CA ALA A 122 0.80 -17.65 -3.43
C ALA A 122 1.51 -16.88 -4.56
N THR A 123 2.84 -17.01 -4.65
CA THR A 123 3.60 -16.44 -5.76
C THR A 123 3.14 -17.04 -7.09
N GLY A 124 2.98 -16.19 -8.12
CA GLY A 124 2.56 -16.62 -9.46
C GLY A 124 1.06 -16.82 -9.66
N THR A 125 0.21 -16.60 -8.63
CA THR A 125 -1.26 -16.77 -8.75
C THR A 125 -1.98 -15.60 -9.42
N GLY A 126 -1.27 -14.52 -9.77
CA GLY A 126 -1.82 -13.38 -10.48
C GLY A 126 -2.25 -12.20 -9.61
N LYS A 127 -1.79 -12.10 -8.35
CA LYS A 127 -2.13 -10.98 -7.46
C LYS A 127 -1.89 -9.60 -8.10
N THR A 128 -0.69 -9.37 -8.64
CA THR A 128 -0.35 -8.11 -9.32
C THR A 128 -1.24 -7.86 -10.52
N ARG A 129 -1.60 -8.90 -11.29
CA ARG A 129 -2.54 -8.77 -12.42
C ARG A 129 -3.95 -8.40 -11.96
N THR A 130 -4.38 -8.91 -10.81
CA THR A 130 -5.67 -8.50 -10.22
C THR A 130 -5.64 -7.03 -9.80
N LEU A 131 -4.55 -6.57 -9.18
CA LEU A 131 -4.38 -5.15 -8.84
C LEU A 131 -4.36 -4.26 -10.08
N GLN A 132 -3.66 -4.67 -11.15
CA GLN A 132 -3.68 -3.97 -12.43
C GLN A 132 -5.09 -3.86 -13.00
N LEU A 133 -5.84 -4.97 -13.04
CA LEU A 133 -7.22 -4.99 -13.51
C LEU A 133 -8.13 -4.02 -12.74
N LEU A 134 -7.98 -3.99 -11.41
CA LEU A 134 -8.75 -3.07 -10.57
C LEU A 134 -8.36 -1.60 -10.86
N ALA A 135 -7.07 -1.31 -10.97
CA ALA A 135 -6.57 0.02 -11.29
C ALA A 135 -7.03 0.50 -12.67
N GLU A 136 -6.92 -0.36 -13.70
CA GLU A 136 -7.38 -0.09 -15.06
C GLU A 136 -8.89 0.23 -15.08
N GLY A 137 -9.69 -0.59 -14.43
CA GLY A 137 -11.13 -0.41 -14.40
C GLY A 137 -11.56 0.83 -13.62
N LEU A 138 -10.90 1.16 -12.52
CA LEU A 138 -11.13 2.39 -11.77
C LEU A 138 -10.76 3.63 -12.58
N SER A 139 -9.57 3.62 -13.20
CA SER A 139 -9.12 4.71 -14.07
C SER A 139 -10.10 4.92 -15.24
N ALA A 140 -10.51 3.84 -15.91
CA ALA A 140 -11.50 3.90 -17.00
C ALA A 140 -12.85 4.47 -16.53
N ALA A 141 -13.21 4.28 -15.27
CA ALA A 141 -14.41 4.84 -14.65
C ALA A 141 -14.24 6.28 -14.15
N GLY A 142 -13.10 6.92 -14.42
CA GLY A 142 -12.81 8.29 -14.01
C GLY A 142 -12.34 8.44 -12.55
N VAL A 143 -11.91 7.35 -11.91
CA VAL A 143 -11.42 7.37 -10.53
C VAL A 143 -9.90 7.34 -10.54
N PRO A 144 -9.21 8.35 -9.98
CA PRO A 144 -7.77 8.34 -9.80
C PRO A 144 -7.33 7.21 -8.85
N VAL A 145 -6.20 6.56 -9.15
CA VAL A 145 -5.71 5.42 -8.39
C VAL A 145 -4.24 5.60 -8.03
N PHE A 146 -3.96 5.84 -6.76
CA PHE A 146 -2.58 5.90 -6.28
C PHE A 146 -1.99 4.49 -6.12
N LEU A 147 -0.82 4.26 -6.71
CA LEU A 147 -0.12 2.98 -6.74
C LEU A 147 1.22 3.09 -5.98
N ALA A 148 1.41 2.27 -4.95
CA ALA A 148 2.72 2.10 -4.33
C ALA A 148 3.43 0.89 -4.98
N ASP A 149 4.33 1.15 -5.93
CA ASP A 149 4.98 0.12 -6.76
C ASP A 149 6.44 -0.09 -6.41
N VAL A 150 6.69 -0.76 -5.30
CA VAL A 150 8.05 -1.03 -4.79
C VAL A 150 8.93 -1.83 -5.78
N LYS A 151 8.31 -2.58 -6.70
CA LYS A 151 9.01 -3.49 -7.64
C LYS A 151 9.03 -3.00 -9.07
N GLY A 152 8.28 -1.96 -9.42
CA GLY A 152 8.11 -1.50 -10.78
C GLY A 152 7.22 -2.41 -11.66
N ASP A 153 6.44 -3.30 -11.04
CA ASP A 153 5.58 -4.26 -11.77
C ASP A 153 4.34 -3.61 -12.39
N LEU A 154 3.96 -2.42 -11.92
CA LEU A 154 2.73 -1.73 -12.31
C LEU A 154 2.96 -0.68 -13.42
N THR A 155 4.20 -0.25 -13.63
CA THR A 155 4.54 0.76 -14.66
C THR A 155 4.16 0.34 -16.08
N GLY A 156 4.06 -0.97 -16.33
CA GLY A 156 3.60 -1.51 -17.61
C GLY A 156 2.18 -1.11 -18.01
N LEU A 157 1.37 -0.54 -17.09
CA LEU A 157 0.05 0.02 -17.40
C LEU A 157 0.11 1.26 -18.31
N ALA A 158 1.29 1.91 -18.44
CA ALA A 158 1.51 3.02 -19.36
C ALA A 158 1.46 2.60 -20.82
N GLU A 159 1.72 1.34 -21.11
CA GLU A 159 1.82 0.81 -22.47
C GLU A 159 0.64 -0.10 -22.80
N ALA A 160 0.15 0.01 -24.03
CA ALA A 160 -0.91 -0.86 -24.50
C ALA A 160 -0.43 -2.30 -24.62
N GLY A 161 -1.09 -3.24 -23.93
CA GLY A 161 -0.76 -4.65 -24.01
C GLY A 161 -0.93 -5.22 -25.42
N ALA A 162 0.02 -6.04 -25.88
CA ALA A 162 -0.09 -6.76 -27.14
C ALA A 162 -0.83 -8.09 -26.95
N SER A 163 -1.69 -8.45 -27.92
CA SER A 163 -2.32 -9.77 -27.95
C SER A 163 -1.31 -10.86 -28.29
N ASN A 164 -1.53 -12.05 -27.76
CA ASN A 164 -0.81 -13.27 -28.11
C ASN A 164 -1.77 -14.46 -28.13
N ASP A 165 -1.30 -15.62 -28.59
CA ASP A 165 -2.12 -16.82 -28.74
C ASP A 165 -2.81 -17.26 -27.43
N LYS A 166 -2.14 -17.08 -26.27
CA LYS A 166 -2.72 -17.41 -24.95
C LYS A 166 -3.85 -16.46 -24.59
N ILE A 167 -3.67 -15.15 -24.84
CA ILE A 167 -4.71 -14.14 -24.62
C ILE A 167 -5.88 -14.40 -25.57
N ALA A 168 -5.62 -14.62 -26.87
CA ALA A 168 -6.65 -14.90 -27.86
C ALA A 168 -7.48 -16.16 -27.49
N SER A 169 -6.81 -17.23 -27.10
CA SER A 169 -7.47 -18.47 -26.63
C SER A 169 -8.34 -18.22 -25.39
N ARG A 170 -7.82 -17.44 -24.42
CA ARG A 170 -8.58 -17.11 -23.21
C ARG A 170 -9.81 -16.24 -23.51
N ILE A 171 -9.68 -15.24 -24.38
CA ILE A 171 -10.79 -14.39 -24.83
C ILE A 171 -11.86 -15.25 -25.48
N ALA A 172 -11.48 -16.15 -26.39
CA ALA A 172 -12.41 -17.06 -27.04
C ALA A 172 -13.14 -17.99 -26.06
N SER A 173 -12.42 -18.47 -25.01
CA SER A 173 -12.99 -19.36 -24.00
C SER A 173 -13.92 -18.65 -23.02
N THR A 174 -13.59 -17.40 -22.62
CA THR A 174 -14.33 -16.65 -21.58
C THR A 174 -15.39 -15.70 -22.15
N GLY A 175 -15.35 -15.42 -23.45
CA GLY A 175 -16.28 -14.47 -24.09
C GLY A 175 -15.97 -12.99 -23.75
N GLN A 176 -14.80 -12.70 -23.19
CA GLN A 176 -14.41 -11.32 -22.86
C GLN A 176 -14.03 -10.52 -24.11
N ASP A 177 -14.37 -9.23 -24.15
CA ASP A 177 -13.86 -8.29 -25.17
C ASP A 177 -12.63 -7.59 -24.61
N TRP A 178 -11.46 -8.20 -24.83
CA TRP A 178 -10.20 -7.61 -24.38
C TRP A 178 -9.52 -6.85 -25.52
N LYS A 179 -9.08 -5.64 -25.20
CA LYS A 179 -8.24 -4.80 -26.09
C LYS A 179 -7.10 -4.24 -25.28
N GLY A 180 -5.89 -4.29 -25.84
CA GLY A 180 -4.75 -3.61 -25.24
C GLY A 180 -4.98 -2.11 -25.17
N GLN A 181 -4.85 -1.53 -23.98
CA GLN A 181 -5.01 -0.11 -23.73
C GLN A 181 -3.84 0.40 -22.89
N SER A 182 -3.48 1.66 -23.10
CA SER A 182 -2.58 2.41 -22.21
C SER A 182 -3.41 3.25 -21.25
N PHE A 183 -2.87 3.52 -20.07
CA PHE A 183 -3.53 4.31 -19.03
C PHE A 183 -2.68 5.53 -18.64
N PRO A 184 -3.29 6.61 -18.12
CA PRO A 184 -2.58 7.83 -17.76
C PRO A 184 -1.79 7.64 -16.45
N ILE A 185 -0.63 6.98 -16.55
CA ILE A 185 0.30 6.80 -15.42
C ILE A 185 1.21 8.02 -15.30
N GLU A 186 1.39 8.49 -14.09
CA GLU A 186 2.41 9.47 -13.72
C GLU A 186 3.37 8.84 -12.73
N LEU A 187 4.65 8.79 -13.11
CA LEU A 187 5.69 8.20 -12.28
C LEU A 187 6.25 9.22 -11.31
N PHE A 188 6.31 8.84 -10.05
CA PHE A 188 6.88 9.63 -8.97
C PHE A 188 8.05 8.90 -8.30
N ASN A 189 8.89 9.64 -7.60
CA ASN A 189 9.94 9.10 -6.75
C ASN A 189 10.06 9.92 -5.47
N LEU A 190 10.70 9.37 -4.44
CA LEU A 190 10.92 10.03 -3.15
C LEU A 190 12.15 10.96 -3.13
N GLY A 191 12.63 11.38 -4.31
CA GLY A 191 13.73 12.31 -4.39
C GLY A 191 15.08 11.67 -4.09
N GLY A 192 15.47 10.70 -4.81
CA GLY A 192 16.83 10.15 -4.83
C GLY A 192 17.27 10.03 -6.27
N SER A 193 18.45 10.52 -6.60
CA SER A 193 19.07 10.17 -7.85
C SER A 193 19.34 8.68 -7.86
N ASP A 194 18.89 7.99 -8.90
CA ASP A 194 19.26 6.61 -9.21
C ASP A 194 18.70 5.50 -8.31
N SER A 195 17.38 5.36 -8.26
CA SER A 195 16.88 4.00 -8.22
C SER A 195 17.39 3.29 -9.48
N GLY A 196 18.31 2.33 -9.34
CA GLY A 196 19.01 1.67 -10.45
C GLY A 196 18.11 0.93 -11.46
N ALA A 197 16.81 1.22 -11.47
CA ALA A 197 15.81 0.75 -12.41
C ALA A 197 15.64 1.65 -13.65
N GLY A 198 16.34 2.78 -13.73
CA GLY A 198 16.30 3.64 -14.92
C GLY A 198 14.96 4.35 -15.17
N ILE A 199 14.01 4.29 -14.25
CA ILE A 199 12.72 4.96 -14.37
C ILE A 199 12.84 6.32 -13.68
N SER A 200 12.86 7.38 -14.49
CA SER A 200 12.83 8.75 -13.99
C SER A 200 11.39 9.14 -13.68
N GLY A 201 11.09 9.41 -12.41
CA GLY A 201 9.79 9.95 -11.97
C GLY A 201 9.92 11.40 -11.51
N THR A 202 8.78 12.07 -11.34
CA THR A 202 8.71 13.38 -10.71
C THR A 202 8.99 13.23 -9.21
N PRO A 203 9.94 13.99 -8.62
CA PRO A 203 10.15 13.93 -7.17
C PRO A 203 8.93 14.40 -6.40
N ILE A 204 8.41 13.58 -5.50
CA ILE A 204 7.44 14.02 -4.49
C ILE A 204 8.22 14.62 -3.33
N ARG A 205 7.81 15.80 -2.91
CA ARG A 205 8.38 16.51 -1.77
C ARG A 205 7.30 16.91 -0.78
N THR A 206 7.68 17.02 0.48
CA THR A 206 6.82 17.54 1.54
C THR A 206 7.63 18.38 2.51
N THR A 207 7.01 19.33 3.19
CA THR A 207 7.68 20.00 4.30
C THR A 207 7.69 19.10 5.54
N VAL A 208 8.65 19.31 6.42
CA VAL A 208 8.71 18.61 7.71
C VAL A 208 7.45 18.90 8.53
N THR A 209 6.94 20.14 8.49
CA THR A 209 5.70 20.52 9.17
C THR A 209 4.50 19.72 8.67
N GLU A 210 4.31 19.58 7.35
CA GLU A 210 3.19 18.84 6.76
C GLU A 210 3.31 17.35 6.98
N PHE A 211 4.51 16.78 6.93
CA PHE A 211 4.76 15.38 7.21
C PHE A 211 4.44 15.02 8.67
N GLY A 212 4.72 15.94 9.56
CA GLY A 212 4.35 15.90 10.96
C GLY A 212 5.18 14.94 11.83
N PRO A 213 5.13 15.16 13.17
CA PRO A 213 6.01 14.45 14.11
C PRO A 213 5.69 12.96 14.24
N ILE A 214 4.43 12.54 14.02
CA ILE A 214 4.02 11.13 14.18
C ILE A 214 4.64 10.26 13.09
N LEU A 215 4.57 10.68 11.84
CA LEU A 215 5.15 9.95 10.73
C LEU A 215 6.67 10.04 10.77
N LEU A 216 7.20 11.23 11.04
CA LEU A 216 8.65 11.43 11.10
C LEU A 216 9.30 10.61 12.22
N SER A 217 8.68 10.49 13.39
CA SER A 217 9.20 9.63 14.47
C SER A 217 9.32 8.17 14.05
N ARG A 218 8.40 7.66 13.23
CA ARG A 218 8.48 6.30 12.68
C ARG A 218 9.58 6.16 11.65
N VAL A 219 9.75 7.13 10.77
CA VAL A 219 10.83 7.15 9.77
C VAL A 219 12.19 7.17 10.45
N LEU A 220 12.34 7.98 11.53
CA LEU A 220 13.54 8.06 12.33
C LEU A 220 13.75 6.87 13.29
N GLY A 221 12.82 5.90 13.34
CA GLY A 221 12.94 4.74 14.23
C GLY A 221 12.93 5.07 15.72
N LEU A 222 12.27 6.17 16.12
CA LEU A 222 12.25 6.66 17.50
C LEU A 222 11.33 5.79 18.39
N ASN A 223 11.76 5.58 19.64
CA ASN A 223 10.90 4.99 20.66
C ASN A 223 9.86 6.01 21.19
N ASP A 224 8.91 5.57 22.01
CA ASP A 224 7.80 6.41 22.50
C ASP A 224 8.27 7.68 23.23
N THR A 225 9.32 7.58 24.04
CA THR A 225 9.88 8.75 24.76
C THR A 225 10.51 9.76 23.77
N GLN A 226 11.23 9.27 22.78
CA GLN A 226 11.87 10.10 21.77
C GLN A 226 10.82 10.69 20.81
N ALA A 227 9.79 9.92 20.44
CA ALA A 227 8.67 10.39 19.64
C ALA A 227 7.89 11.50 20.35
N SER A 228 7.63 11.34 21.67
CA SER A 228 6.99 12.38 22.48
C SER A 228 7.86 13.65 22.56
N ALA A 229 9.17 13.50 22.67
CA ALA A 229 10.10 14.63 22.66
C ALA A 229 10.08 15.36 21.30
N LEU A 230 10.05 14.61 20.20
CA LEU A 230 9.93 15.19 18.86
C LEU A 230 8.60 15.96 18.71
N GLN A 231 7.49 15.42 19.25
CA GLN A 231 6.19 16.11 19.25
C GLN A 231 6.26 17.44 20.02
N LEU A 232 6.98 17.50 21.15
CA LEU A 232 7.18 18.78 21.88
C LEU A 232 7.95 19.80 21.05
N VAL A 233 8.96 19.37 20.29
CA VAL A 233 9.70 20.25 19.38
C VAL A 233 8.80 20.86 18.31
N PHE A 234 7.95 20.04 17.67
CA PHE A 234 6.97 20.51 16.68
C PHE A 234 5.95 21.44 17.30
N HIS A 235 5.41 21.11 18.48
CA HIS A 235 4.47 21.95 19.19
C HIS A 235 5.08 23.34 19.51
N TRP A 236 6.33 23.36 19.95
CA TRP A 236 7.03 24.62 20.21
C TRP A 236 7.20 25.43 18.92
N ALA A 237 7.68 24.81 17.83
CA ALA A 237 7.85 25.48 16.55
C ALA A 237 6.53 26.10 16.05
N ASP A 238 5.44 25.33 16.12
CA ASP A 238 4.10 25.78 15.76
C ASP A 238 3.62 26.96 16.63
N SER A 239 3.85 26.89 17.95
CA SER A 239 3.51 27.98 18.89
C SER A 239 4.27 29.28 18.61
N GLN A 240 5.44 29.18 18.02
CA GLN A 240 6.27 30.32 17.59
C GLN A 240 5.96 30.77 16.15
N GLY A 241 5.05 30.09 15.45
CA GLY A 241 4.74 30.35 14.03
C GLY A 241 5.89 29.99 13.10
N LEU A 242 6.77 29.07 13.50
CA LEU A 242 7.90 28.63 12.69
C LEU A 242 7.50 27.41 11.85
N ALA A 243 7.47 27.57 10.55
CA ALA A 243 7.34 26.43 9.64
C ALA A 243 8.69 25.69 9.53
N LEU A 244 8.66 24.38 9.75
CA LEU A 244 9.81 23.51 9.51
C LEU A 244 9.74 23.03 8.07
N LEU A 245 10.52 23.63 7.18
CA LEU A 245 10.44 23.35 5.75
C LEU A 245 11.25 22.10 5.40
N ASP A 246 12.43 21.98 5.97
CA ASP A 246 13.36 20.88 5.71
C ASP A 246 13.95 20.29 7.00
N LEU A 247 14.84 19.29 6.84
CA LEU A 247 15.50 18.65 7.98
C LEU A 247 16.47 19.58 8.70
N LYS A 248 17.01 20.59 8.01
CA LYS A 248 17.94 21.58 8.61
C LYS A 248 17.22 22.50 9.57
N ASP A 249 15.99 22.92 9.22
CA ASP A 249 15.12 23.70 10.11
C ASP A 249 14.82 22.93 11.38
N LEU A 250 14.40 21.66 11.23
CA LEU A 250 14.14 20.79 12.39
C LEU A 250 15.38 20.64 13.27
N ARG A 251 16.54 20.38 12.65
CA ARG A 251 17.81 20.28 13.38
C ARG A 251 18.12 21.56 14.13
N ALA A 252 17.98 22.73 13.48
CA ALA A 252 18.24 24.04 14.09
C ALA A 252 17.34 24.27 15.30
N VAL A 253 16.06 23.91 15.22
CA VAL A 253 15.13 24.05 16.33
C VAL A 253 15.47 23.10 17.47
N VAL A 254 15.79 21.83 17.20
CA VAL A 254 16.23 20.89 18.25
C VAL A 254 17.51 21.40 18.92
N ASP A 255 18.47 21.87 18.13
CA ASP A 255 19.72 22.43 18.66
C ASP A 255 19.48 23.69 19.51
N TYR A 256 18.68 24.62 19.05
CA TYR A 256 18.28 25.81 19.82
C TYR A 256 17.69 25.44 21.18
N LEU A 257 16.67 24.58 21.18
CA LEU A 257 15.94 24.20 22.38
C LEU A 257 16.78 23.43 23.40
N THR A 258 17.80 22.69 22.95
CA THR A 258 18.57 21.81 23.82
C THR A 258 19.96 22.32 24.16
N ASN A 259 20.54 23.20 23.35
CA ASN A 259 21.93 23.66 23.50
C ASN A 259 22.06 25.13 23.86
N THR A 260 21.00 25.96 23.72
CA THR A 260 21.02 27.35 24.17
C THR A 260 20.37 27.52 25.55
N ASP A 261 20.79 28.52 26.34
CA ASP A 261 20.19 28.76 27.65
C ASP A 261 18.73 29.26 27.52
N ALA A 262 18.44 30.09 26.53
CA ALA A 262 17.08 30.58 26.24
C ALA A 262 16.15 29.42 25.85
N GLY A 263 16.57 28.58 24.89
CA GLY A 263 15.78 27.43 24.45
C GLY A 263 15.53 26.41 25.55
N LYS A 264 16.50 26.17 26.43
CA LYS A 264 16.32 25.28 27.60
C LYS A 264 15.28 25.80 28.56
N GLU A 265 15.22 27.11 28.81
CA GLU A 265 14.17 27.70 29.66
C GLU A 265 12.79 27.57 29.01
N GLU A 266 12.67 27.82 27.71
CA GLU A 266 11.42 27.64 26.97
C GLU A 266 10.99 26.17 26.96
N LEU A 267 11.91 25.24 26.72
CA LEU A 267 11.64 23.80 26.72
C LEU A 267 11.15 23.28 28.09
N LYS A 268 11.61 23.85 29.21
CA LYS A 268 11.13 23.51 30.56
C LYS A 268 9.67 23.84 30.74
N THR A 269 9.17 24.90 30.11
CA THR A 269 7.76 25.33 30.25
C THR A 269 6.78 24.36 29.60
N ILE A 270 7.22 23.59 28.60
CA ILE A 270 6.38 22.67 27.82
C ILE A 270 6.60 21.19 28.18
N GLY A 271 7.48 20.86 29.14
CA GLY A 271 7.69 19.49 29.59
C GLY A 271 9.12 19.01 29.61
N GLY A 272 10.03 19.71 28.96
CA GLY A 272 11.44 19.36 28.91
C GLY A 272 11.79 18.18 28.00
N VAL A 273 12.99 18.20 27.46
CA VAL A 273 13.60 17.09 26.73
C VAL A 273 15.00 16.85 27.27
N SER A 274 15.36 15.62 27.58
CA SER A 274 16.69 15.32 28.05
C SER A 274 17.74 15.49 26.95
N ALA A 275 18.94 15.91 27.29
CA ALA A 275 20.06 16.02 26.33
C ALA A 275 20.37 14.67 25.63
N ALA A 276 20.19 13.57 26.34
CA ALA A 276 20.36 12.24 25.76
C ALA A 276 19.31 11.94 24.67
N THR A 277 18.03 12.27 24.92
CA THR A 277 16.94 12.13 23.96
C THR A 277 17.15 13.01 22.73
N ALA A 278 17.49 14.29 22.95
CA ALA A 278 17.81 15.22 21.86
C ALA A 278 18.98 14.74 21.00
N GLY A 279 20.02 14.20 21.66
CA GLY A 279 21.19 13.65 20.96
C GLY A 279 20.84 12.42 20.09
N VAL A 280 19.83 11.61 20.46
CA VAL A 280 19.33 10.55 19.59
C VAL A 280 18.61 11.15 18.37
N ILE A 281 17.66 12.05 18.60
CA ILE A 281 16.90 12.70 17.52
C ILE A 281 17.86 13.35 16.50
N LEU A 282 18.84 14.10 16.96
CA LEU A 282 19.82 14.75 16.08
C LEU A 282 20.64 13.76 15.25
N ARG A 283 21.02 12.60 15.84
CA ARG A 283 21.73 11.56 15.09
C ARG A 283 20.88 10.91 14.01
N GLU A 284 19.62 10.62 14.33
CA GLU A 284 18.71 10.01 13.36
C GLU A 284 18.35 10.98 12.23
N ILE A 285 18.20 12.29 12.52
CA ILE A 285 18.06 13.32 11.48
C ILE A 285 19.31 13.32 10.59
N ALA A 286 20.51 13.32 11.16
CA ALA A 286 21.75 13.30 10.39
C ALA A 286 21.88 12.02 9.53
N ALA A 287 21.46 10.88 10.04
CA ALA A 287 21.43 9.62 9.29
C ALA A 287 20.44 9.69 8.12
N LEU A 288 19.27 10.27 8.33
CA LEU A 288 18.27 10.47 7.27
C LEU A 288 18.76 11.45 6.19
N GLU A 289 19.42 12.55 6.58
CA GLU A 289 20.07 13.47 5.64
C GLU A 289 21.14 12.75 4.80
N ALA A 290 22.00 11.96 5.44
CA ALA A 290 23.04 11.19 4.77
C ALA A 290 22.47 10.11 3.81
N ALA A 291 21.27 9.60 4.10
CA ALA A 291 20.54 8.67 3.24
C ALA A 291 19.80 9.36 2.07
N GLY A 292 19.92 10.70 1.93
CA GLY A 292 19.28 11.45 0.85
C GLY A 292 17.89 12.02 1.19
N GLY A 293 17.51 12.03 2.46
CA GLY A 293 16.21 12.54 2.91
C GLY A 293 15.95 14.01 2.54
N GLU A 294 17.01 14.81 2.33
CA GLU A 294 16.90 16.19 1.86
C GLU A 294 16.20 16.32 0.47
N ALA A 295 16.23 15.26 -0.34
CA ALA A 295 15.56 15.27 -1.62
C ALA A 295 14.02 15.18 -1.47
N PHE A 296 13.55 14.54 -0.42
CA PHE A 296 12.12 14.39 -0.11
C PHE A 296 11.59 15.52 0.77
N TYR A 297 12.33 15.94 1.81
CA TYR A 297 11.90 17.02 2.69
C TYR A 297 12.32 18.38 2.14
N GLY A 298 11.36 19.26 1.91
CA GLY A 298 11.56 20.62 1.47
C GLY A 298 10.49 21.12 0.49
N GLU A 299 10.65 22.37 0.08
CA GLU A 299 9.78 23.00 -0.90
C GLU A 299 10.29 22.79 -2.34
N PRO A 300 9.39 22.89 -3.36
CA PRO A 300 7.93 23.02 -3.21
C PRO A 300 7.32 21.69 -2.72
N ALA A 301 6.41 21.77 -1.75
CA ALA A 301 5.65 20.62 -1.31
C ALA A 301 4.66 20.19 -2.41
N HIS A 302 4.47 18.89 -2.52
CA HIS A 302 3.54 18.32 -3.50
C HIS A 302 2.10 18.41 -2.98
N ASP A 303 1.20 18.97 -3.78
CA ASP A 303 -0.23 19.01 -3.42
C ASP A 303 -0.87 17.65 -3.70
N VAL A 304 -1.51 17.05 -2.68
CA VAL A 304 -2.22 15.79 -2.80
C VAL A 304 -3.32 15.85 -3.88
N SER A 305 -3.90 17.02 -4.13
CA SER A 305 -4.89 17.22 -5.19
C SER A 305 -4.33 16.91 -6.58
N ASP A 306 -3.03 17.09 -6.79
CA ASP A 306 -2.35 16.73 -8.04
C ASP A 306 -2.34 15.23 -8.32
N LEU A 307 -2.46 14.40 -7.27
CA LEU A 307 -2.58 12.95 -7.39
C LEU A 307 -4.02 12.48 -7.68
N MET A 308 -4.99 13.38 -7.68
CA MET A 308 -6.42 13.08 -7.82
C MET A 308 -7.04 13.69 -9.08
N ARG A 309 -6.25 13.91 -10.12
CA ARG A 309 -6.71 14.54 -11.36
C ARG A 309 -7.43 13.57 -12.28
N VAL A 310 -8.39 14.12 -13.02
CA VAL A 310 -9.06 13.43 -14.12
C VAL A 310 -8.81 14.24 -15.38
N PRO A 311 -7.97 13.75 -16.30
CA PRO A 311 -7.70 14.38 -17.59
C PRO A 311 -8.96 14.56 -18.46
N PRO A 312 -8.89 15.38 -19.53
CA PRO A 312 -10.04 15.65 -20.41
C PRO A 312 -10.62 14.40 -21.10
N ASP A 313 -9.85 13.30 -21.19
CA ASP A 313 -10.32 12.02 -21.73
C ASP A 313 -11.25 11.26 -20.76
N GLY A 314 -11.46 11.81 -19.56
CA GLY A 314 -12.38 11.28 -18.55
C GLY A 314 -11.83 10.11 -17.73
N ARG A 315 -10.59 9.68 -17.95
CA ARG A 315 -9.94 8.63 -17.15
C ARG A 315 -9.26 9.20 -15.92
N GLY A 316 -9.32 8.49 -14.81
CA GLY A 316 -8.55 8.87 -13.62
C GLY A 316 -7.05 8.65 -13.83
N ILE A 317 -6.19 9.60 -13.41
CA ILE A 317 -4.74 9.36 -13.42
C ILE A 317 -4.35 8.24 -12.48
N MET A 318 -3.23 7.60 -12.77
CA MET A 318 -2.62 6.60 -11.90
C MET A 318 -1.22 7.07 -11.45
N PRO A 319 -1.13 7.85 -10.37
CA PRO A 319 0.16 8.16 -9.77
C PRO A 319 0.81 6.88 -9.24
N ALA A 320 2.03 6.58 -9.67
CA ALA A 320 2.80 5.42 -9.25
C ALA A 320 4.11 5.86 -8.58
N LEU A 321 4.33 5.43 -7.33
CA LEU A 321 5.48 5.73 -6.48
C LEU A 321 6.29 4.47 -6.21
#